data_328204737f49013b48bf9ad50d2db95b
#
_entry.id   328204737f49013b48bf9ad50d2db95b
#
_cell.length_a   1.000
_cell.length_b   1.000
_cell.length_c   1.000
_cell.angle_alpha   90.00
_cell.angle_beta   90.00
_cell.angle_gamma   90.00
#
_symmetry.space_group_name_H-M   'P 1'
#
loop_
_entity.id
_entity.type
_entity.pdbx_description
1 polymer ?
#
loop_
_entity_poly.entity_id
_entity_poly.type
_entity_poly.pdbx_seq_one_letter_code
_entity_poly.pdbx_strand_id
1 'polypeptide(L)'
;MTTINKEEIQKFSNLADEWWDVKGKFKPLHMFNPIRIEYILGKIKQHFNLSGGKNNLLKNFEILDIGCGGGLISEPMARLGANVTGIDASEKNIKVASLHSEKNKLKINYLNKSPEQLNSQKKYDIILS
;
A
#
# COMPACT_ATOMS: atom_id res chain seq x y z
N MET A 1 2.80 -12.83 24.72
CA MET A 1 4.23 -12.49 24.76
C MET A 1 4.79 -12.46 23.35
N THR A 2 5.50 -11.43 23.05
CA THR A 2 6.11 -11.35 21.73
C THR A 2 7.47 -12.05 21.69
N THR A 3 7.69 -12.83 20.64
CA THR A 3 8.97 -13.48 20.37
C THR A 3 9.82 -12.69 19.39
N ILE A 4 9.33 -11.54 18.95
CA ILE A 4 10.06 -10.70 18.00
C ILE A 4 11.22 -10.04 18.73
N ASN A 5 12.44 -10.28 18.26
CA ASN A 5 13.60 -9.64 18.85
C ASN A 5 13.84 -8.27 18.21
N LYS A 6 14.53 -7.40 18.96
CA LYS A 6 14.79 -6.03 18.53
C LYS A 6 15.66 -5.95 17.29
N GLU A 7 16.56 -6.90 17.10
CA GLU A 7 17.44 -6.94 15.94
C GLU A 7 16.67 -7.21 14.66
N GLU A 8 15.66 -8.11 14.71
CA GLU A 8 14.82 -8.39 13.57
C GLU A 8 13.97 -7.19 13.20
N ILE A 9 13.38 -6.53 14.20
CA ILE A 9 12.61 -5.31 13.99
C ILE A 9 13.49 -4.24 13.35
N GLN A 10 14.71 -4.06 13.84
CA GLN A 10 15.63 -3.08 13.30
C GLN A 10 16.01 -3.40 11.86
N LYS A 11 16.22 -4.68 11.56
CA LYS A 11 16.53 -5.12 10.20
C LYS A 11 15.42 -4.73 9.21
N PHE A 12 14.17 -5.02 9.55
CA PHE A 12 13.05 -4.69 8.68
C PHE A 12 12.77 -3.20 8.63
N SER A 13 13.02 -2.48 9.74
CA SER A 13 12.92 -1.03 9.76
C SER A 13 13.94 -0.39 8.81
N ASN A 14 15.16 -0.91 8.78
CA ASN A 14 16.19 -0.43 7.86
C ASN A 14 15.80 -0.72 6.40
N LEU A 15 15.20 -1.88 6.12
CA LEU A 15 14.71 -2.20 4.79
C LEU A 15 13.56 -1.28 4.38
N ALA A 16 12.69 -0.92 5.32
CA ALA A 16 11.60 0.00 5.07
C ALA A 16 12.14 1.39 4.69
N ASP A 17 13.16 1.86 5.42
CA ASP A 17 13.82 3.12 5.11
C ASP A 17 14.44 3.09 3.71
N GLU A 18 15.01 1.96 3.33
CA GLU A 18 15.60 1.77 1.99
C GLU A 18 14.53 1.82 0.89
N TRP A 19 13.41 1.11 1.09
CA TRP A 19 12.29 1.11 0.14
C TRP A 19 11.76 2.53 -0.12
N TRP A 20 11.69 3.33 0.94
CA TRP A 20 11.10 4.66 0.88
C TRP A 20 12.12 5.78 0.67
N ASP A 21 13.39 5.45 0.50
CA ASP A 21 14.42 6.43 0.17
C ASP A 21 14.32 6.81 -1.31
N VAL A 22 13.84 8.02 -1.56
CA VAL A 22 13.62 8.53 -2.92
C VAL A 22 14.92 8.70 -3.71
N LYS A 23 16.05 8.68 -3.04
CA LYS A 23 17.38 8.80 -3.67
C LYS A 23 18.15 7.48 -3.68
N GLY A 24 17.59 6.41 -3.11
CA GLY A 24 18.23 5.11 -3.01
C GLY A 24 18.00 4.22 -4.22
N LYS A 25 18.15 2.91 -4.02
CA LYS A 25 18.03 1.95 -5.12
C LYS A 25 16.62 1.84 -5.71
N PHE A 26 15.59 2.28 -4.98
CA PHE A 26 14.22 2.30 -5.47
C PHE A 26 13.83 3.62 -6.10
N LYS A 27 14.80 4.50 -6.36
CA LYS A 27 14.56 5.80 -7.01
C LYS A 27 13.69 5.70 -8.25
N PRO A 28 13.92 4.73 -9.19
CA PRO A 28 13.06 4.65 -10.38
C PRO A 28 11.58 4.50 -10.06
N LEU A 29 11.24 3.71 -9.03
CA LEU A 29 9.86 3.53 -8.61
C LEU A 29 9.27 4.83 -8.07
N HIS A 30 10.05 5.58 -7.30
CA HIS A 30 9.60 6.87 -6.75
C HIS A 30 9.42 7.92 -7.85
N MET A 31 10.22 7.87 -8.90
CA MET A 31 10.08 8.80 -10.03
C MET A 31 8.81 8.56 -10.82
N PHE A 32 8.41 7.29 -10.98
CA PHE A 32 7.18 6.95 -11.71
C PHE A 32 5.92 7.01 -10.84
N ASN A 33 6.07 6.95 -9.54
CA ASN A 33 4.93 6.79 -8.63
C ASN A 33 3.90 7.93 -8.75
N PRO A 34 4.30 9.22 -8.79
CA PRO A 34 3.32 10.29 -8.95
C PRO A 34 2.49 10.16 -10.23
N ILE A 35 3.12 9.75 -11.32
CA ILE A 35 2.44 9.55 -12.62
C ILE A 35 1.43 8.40 -12.51
N ARG A 36 1.84 7.31 -11.88
CA ARG A 36 0.97 6.15 -11.66
C ARG A 36 -0.25 6.53 -10.83
N ILE A 37 -0.02 7.25 -9.74
CA ILE A 37 -1.09 7.68 -8.83
C ILE A 37 -2.06 8.60 -9.55
N GLU A 38 -1.58 9.58 -10.31
CA GLU A 38 -2.45 10.47 -11.07
C GLU A 38 -3.28 9.71 -12.11
N TYR A 39 -2.68 8.73 -12.79
CA TYR A 39 -3.40 7.89 -13.73
C TYR A 39 -4.50 7.08 -13.03
N ILE A 40 -4.16 6.44 -11.91
CA ILE A 40 -5.12 5.64 -11.13
C ILE A 40 -6.28 6.51 -10.66
N LEU A 41 -5.98 7.68 -10.08
CA LEU A 41 -7.02 8.59 -9.59
C LEU A 41 -7.90 9.12 -10.71
N GLY A 42 -7.30 9.42 -11.87
CA GLY A 42 -8.07 9.85 -13.04
C GLY A 42 -9.07 8.80 -13.48
N LYS A 43 -8.66 7.52 -13.52
CA LYS A 43 -9.54 6.42 -13.88
C LYS A 43 -10.63 6.20 -12.83
N ILE A 44 -10.30 6.29 -11.55
CA ILE A 44 -11.27 6.15 -10.47
C ILE A 44 -12.33 7.27 -10.55
N LYS A 45 -11.88 8.51 -10.70
CA LYS A 45 -12.79 9.65 -10.80
C LYS A 45 -13.75 9.50 -11.98
N GLN A 46 -13.23 9.06 -13.12
CA GLN A 46 -14.02 8.86 -14.31
C GLN A 46 -15.05 7.75 -14.11
N HIS A 47 -14.62 6.61 -13.58
CA HIS A 47 -15.47 5.44 -13.42
C HIS A 47 -16.59 5.67 -12.40
N PHE A 48 -16.27 6.29 -11.28
CA PHE A 48 -17.22 6.53 -10.18
C PHE A 48 -17.85 7.92 -10.23
N ASN A 49 -17.54 8.70 -11.27
CA ASN A 49 -18.08 10.05 -11.45
C ASN A 49 -17.81 10.95 -10.23
N LEU A 50 -16.56 10.91 -9.75
CA LEU A 50 -16.15 11.72 -8.61
C LEU A 50 -15.62 13.07 -9.07
N SER A 51 -15.90 14.11 -8.27
CA SER A 51 -15.40 15.46 -8.52
C SER A 51 -14.79 16.03 -7.24
N GLY A 52 -14.06 17.12 -7.39
CA GLY A 52 -13.47 17.82 -6.26
C GLY A 52 -12.00 17.50 -6.05
N GLY A 53 -11.46 17.95 -4.92
CA GLY A 53 -10.07 17.80 -4.56
C GLY A 53 -9.75 16.43 -3.98
N LYS A 54 -8.47 16.27 -3.56
CA LYS A 54 -8.00 14.98 -3.07
C LYS A 54 -8.37 14.66 -1.61
N ASN A 55 -8.85 15.65 -0.87
CA ASN A 55 -9.15 15.45 0.55
C ASN A 55 -10.26 14.42 0.74
N ASN A 56 -9.93 13.27 1.33
CA ASN A 56 -10.84 12.14 1.54
C ASN A 56 -11.57 11.68 0.27
N LEU A 57 -10.92 11.85 -0.89
CA LEU A 57 -11.48 11.47 -2.18
C LEU A 57 -11.97 10.02 -2.23
N LEU A 58 -11.23 9.11 -1.59
CA LEU A 58 -11.49 7.67 -1.62
C LEU A 58 -12.14 7.14 -0.34
N LYS A 59 -12.73 8.03 0.45
CA LYS A 59 -13.39 7.61 1.69
C LYS A 59 -14.44 6.54 1.39
N ASN A 60 -14.41 5.48 2.20
CA ASN A 60 -15.33 4.33 2.11
C ASN A 60 -15.11 3.41 0.90
N PHE A 61 -14.10 3.68 0.06
CA PHE A 61 -13.73 2.71 -0.99
C PHE A 61 -12.90 1.59 -0.41
N GLU A 62 -13.21 0.35 -0.82
CA GLU A 62 -12.42 -0.84 -0.50
C GLU A 62 -11.48 -1.11 -1.67
N ILE A 63 -10.17 -1.03 -1.42
CA ILE A 63 -9.14 -1.20 -2.45
C ILE A 63 -8.27 -2.40 -2.13
N LEU A 64 -8.05 -3.24 -3.13
CA LEU A 64 -7.09 -4.34 -3.06
C LEU A 64 -5.88 -3.99 -3.92
N ASP A 65 -4.70 -3.99 -3.32
CA ASP A 65 -3.43 -3.75 -4.02
C ASP A 65 -2.67 -5.07 -4.11
N ILE A 66 -2.66 -5.67 -5.30
CA ILE A 66 -2.02 -6.96 -5.55
C ILE A 66 -0.55 -6.72 -5.92
N GLY A 67 0.36 -7.40 -5.22
CA GLY A 67 1.78 -7.19 -5.39
C GLY A 67 2.21 -5.86 -4.79
N CYS A 68 1.76 -5.56 -3.58
CA CYS A 68 1.91 -4.24 -2.99
C CYS A 68 3.35 -3.84 -2.67
N GLY A 69 4.29 -4.79 -2.60
CA GLY A 69 5.68 -4.51 -2.28
C GLY A 69 5.82 -3.77 -0.95
N GLY A 70 6.58 -2.70 -0.95
CA GLY A 70 6.78 -1.86 0.23
C GLY A 70 5.68 -0.84 0.50
N GLY A 71 4.58 -0.86 -0.26
CA GLY A 71 3.43 -0.02 0.01
C GLY A 71 3.38 1.31 -0.74
N LEU A 72 4.15 1.44 -1.82
CA LEU A 72 4.26 2.72 -2.55
C LEU A 72 2.94 3.21 -3.16
N ILE A 73 2.01 2.31 -3.46
CA ILE A 73 0.68 2.67 -3.95
C ILE A 73 -0.35 2.58 -2.82
N SER A 74 -0.24 1.55 -1.99
CA SER A 74 -1.18 1.35 -0.87
C SER A 74 -1.26 2.56 0.05
N GLU A 75 -0.11 3.16 0.41
CA GLU A 75 -0.11 4.30 1.35
C GLU A 75 -0.79 5.54 0.77
N PRO A 76 -0.49 5.98 -0.46
CA PRO A 76 -1.22 7.11 -1.03
C PRO A 76 -2.74 6.89 -1.09
N MET A 77 -3.18 5.68 -1.40
CA MET A 77 -4.62 5.37 -1.44
C MET A 77 -5.22 5.49 -0.04
N ALA A 78 -4.53 4.97 0.98
CA ALA A 78 -4.98 5.07 2.36
C ALA A 78 -5.04 6.51 2.84
N ARG A 79 -4.07 7.35 2.44
CA ARG A 79 -4.08 8.77 2.77
C ARG A 79 -5.28 9.52 2.18
N LEU A 80 -5.83 9.02 1.09
CA LEU A 80 -7.02 9.58 0.46
C LEU A 80 -8.32 9.05 1.08
N GLY A 81 -8.21 8.25 2.12
CA GLY A 81 -9.35 7.76 2.89
C GLY A 81 -9.80 6.35 2.59
N ALA A 82 -9.19 5.67 1.62
CA ALA A 82 -9.59 4.31 1.26
C ALA A 82 -9.26 3.30 2.36
N ASN A 83 -10.07 2.24 2.42
CA ASN A 83 -9.77 1.05 3.20
C ASN A 83 -8.94 0.13 2.33
N VAL A 84 -7.62 0.06 2.56
CA VAL A 84 -6.70 -0.64 1.68
C VAL A 84 -6.29 -1.98 2.27
N THR A 85 -6.36 -3.01 1.43
CA THR A 85 -5.76 -4.31 1.69
C THR A 85 -4.64 -4.50 0.67
N GLY A 86 -3.41 -4.68 1.15
CA GLY A 86 -2.25 -4.95 0.30
C GLY A 86 -1.83 -6.39 0.46
N ILE A 87 -1.62 -7.09 -0.64
CA ILE A 87 -1.12 -8.46 -0.60
C ILE A 87 0.17 -8.59 -1.41
N ASP A 88 1.03 -9.47 -0.94
CA ASP A 88 2.29 -9.76 -1.61
C ASP A 88 2.73 -11.17 -1.22
N ALA A 89 3.33 -11.89 -2.15
CA ALA A 89 3.85 -13.23 -1.89
C ALA A 89 5.11 -13.21 -1.03
N SER A 90 5.78 -12.07 -0.94
CA SER A 90 6.98 -11.91 -0.13
C SER A 90 6.64 -11.48 1.28
N GLU A 91 6.87 -12.35 2.26
CA GLU A 91 6.71 -12.03 3.67
C GLU A 91 7.56 -10.83 4.07
N LYS A 92 8.78 -10.73 3.52
CA LYS A 92 9.69 -9.62 3.76
C LYS A 92 9.07 -8.29 3.33
N ASN A 93 8.48 -8.25 2.13
CA ASN A 93 7.82 -7.03 1.65
C ASN A 93 6.66 -6.63 2.53
N ILE A 94 5.86 -7.59 2.99
CA ILE A 94 4.73 -7.31 3.88
C ILE A 94 5.21 -6.73 5.21
N LYS A 95 6.30 -7.26 5.78
CA LYS A 95 6.86 -6.72 7.01
C LYS A 95 7.37 -5.29 6.82
N VAL A 96 8.05 -5.03 5.71
CA VAL A 96 8.53 -3.69 5.35
C VAL A 96 7.35 -2.71 5.23
N ALA A 97 6.34 -3.10 4.46
CA ALA A 97 5.17 -2.25 4.24
C ALA A 97 4.42 -1.95 5.54
N SER A 98 4.24 -2.98 6.38
CA SER A 98 3.56 -2.83 7.67
C SER A 98 4.29 -1.88 8.61
N LEU A 99 5.62 -2.01 8.71
CA LEU A 99 6.42 -1.13 9.56
C LEU A 99 6.34 0.32 9.11
N HIS A 100 6.42 0.55 7.80
CA HIS A 100 6.36 1.92 7.27
C HIS A 100 4.99 2.55 7.50
N SER A 101 3.91 1.81 7.25
CA SER A 101 2.56 2.34 7.44
C SER A 101 2.27 2.64 8.91
N GLU A 102 2.71 1.78 9.83
CA GLU A 102 2.57 2.01 11.27
C GLU A 102 3.32 3.26 11.70
N LYS A 103 4.54 3.44 11.22
CA LYS A 103 5.36 4.62 11.51
C LYS A 103 4.68 5.90 11.05
N ASN A 104 3.93 5.83 9.95
CA ASN A 104 3.20 6.97 9.39
C ASN A 104 1.75 7.03 9.84
N LYS A 105 1.37 6.21 10.82
CA LYS A 105 0.03 6.21 11.44
C LYS A 105 -1.09 5.94 10.44
N LEU A 106 -0.81 5.10 9.46
CA LEU A 106 -1.80 4.64 8.48
C LEU A 106 -2.26 3.23 8.83
N LYS A 107 -3.55 3.00 8.69
CA LYS A 107 -4.13 1.67 8.89
C LYS A 107 -4.33 1.02 7.54
N ILE A 108 -3.48 0.05 7.23
CA ILE A 108 -3.56 -0.73 6.00
C ILE A 108 -3.50 -2.20 6.38
N ASN A 109 -4.37 -3.00 5.80
CA ASN A 109 -4.39 -4.43 6.05
C ASN A 109 -3.45 -5.14 5.08
N TYR A 110 -2.21 -5.39 5.53
CA TYR A 110 -1.22 -6.10 4.71
C TYR A 110 -1.24 -7.59 5.03
N LEU A 111 -1.34 -8.42 3.97
CA LEU A 111 -1.42 -9.86 4.09
C LEU A 111 -0.38 -10.53 3.19
N ASN A 112 0.37 -11.47 3.76
CA ASN A 112 1.30 -12.30 2.98
C ASN A 112 0.51 -13.43 2.33
N LYS A 113 -0.10 -13.12 1.19
CA LYS A 113 -0.97 -14.03 0.46
C LYS A 113 -0.86 -13.81 -1.04
N SER A 114 -1.19 -14.86 -1.79
CA SER A 114 -1.46 -14.74 -3.23
C SER A 114 -2.96 -14.46 -3.43
N PRO A 115 -3.38 -14.00 -4.62
CA PRO A 115 -4.78 -13.71 -4.86
C PRO A 115 -5.71 -14.90 -4.62
N GLU A 116 -5.25 -16.12 -4.92
CA GLU A 116 -6.05 -17.35 -4.75
C GLU A 116 -6.36 -17.65 -3.28
N GLN A 117 -5.57 -17.12 -2.37
CA GLN A 117 -5.75 -17.36 -0.93
C GLN A 117 -6.70 -16.36 -0.27
N LEU A 118 -7.20 -15.40 -1.02
CA LEU A 118 -8.14 -14.40 -0.47
C LEU A 118 -9.53 -14.98 -0.30
N ASN A 119 -10.28 -14.42 0.67
CA ASN A 119 -11.67 -14.77 0.87
C ASN A 119 -12.49 -14.32 -0.35
N SER A 120 -13.07 -15.29 -1.08
CA SER A 120 -13.83 -15.02 -2.29
C SER A 120 -15.13 -14.25 -2.03
N GLN A 121 -15.58 -14.17 -0.78
CA GLN A 121 -16.77 -13.42 -0.43
C GLN A 121 -16.49 -11.93 -0.18
N LYS A 122 -15.22 -11.58 0.09
CA LYS A 122 -14.83 -10.19 0.24
C LYS A 122 -14.80 -9.53 -1.14
N LYS A 123 -15.48 -8.41 -1.25
CA LYS A 123 -15.52 -7.64 -2.51
C LYS A 123 -14.78 -6.33 -2.34
N TYR A 124 -14.18 -5.88 -3.42
CA TYR A 124 -13.45 -4.63 -3.47
C TYR A 124 -14.05 -3.74 -4.54
N ASP A 125 -14.04 -2.44 -4.28
CA ASP A 125 -14.49 -1.46 -5.28
C ASP A 125 -13.45 -1.28 -6.38
N ILE A 126 -12.17 -1.38 -6.01
CA ILE A 126 -11.04 -1.14 -6.90
C ILE A 126 -9.98 -2.20 -6.63
N ILE A 127 -9.46 -2.77 -7.70
CA ILE A 127 -8.35 -3.71 -7.64
C ILE A 127 -7.20 -3.14 -8.46
N LEU A 128 -6.04 -3.00 -7.82
CA LEU A 128 -4.82 -2.53 -8.44
C LEU A 128 -3.84 -3.70 -8.57
N SER A 129 -3.12 -3.72 -9.66
CA SER A 129 -2.19 -4.80 -9.94
C SER A 129 -0.96 -4.29 -10.68
#